data_293fd925ad8e25b0f81513df003ac330
#
_entry.id   293fd925ad8e25b0f81513df003ac330
#
_cell.length_a   1.000
_cell.length_b   1.000
_cell.length_c   1.000
_cell.angle_alpha   90.00
_cell.angle_beta   90.00
_cell.angle_gamma   90.00
#
_symmetry.space_group_name_H-M   'P 1'
#
loop_
_entity.id
_entity.type
_entity.pdbx_description
1 polymer ?
#
loop_
_entity_poly.entity_id
_entity_poly.type
_entity_poly.pdbx_seq_one_letter_code
_entity_poly.pdbx_strand_id
1 'polypeptide(L)'
;MKLIYCTHSTYNPGGMERVLLNKVTFLSALPGWDVSVVTTDQHQRPPFYPFPEQVRMTDLEINYSDDNDKGVWKKITGYLRKRKEHKRKLTALLLKEKPDIVVSLYPSESSFIPEIQDGSKKVLELHYCKFFRLQYGRKGLLGLIDKWRTRQDERIVRRFDKFVVLTNEDKGYWGNLPNLEVIPNAAKLVSKRYSDVKSKRVIAVGRLDYQKGFDRLIQVWELVQKTGKYTDWNLDIFGQGEWQEWLQLLI
;
A
#
# COMPACT_ATOMS: atom_id res chain seq x y z
N MET A 1 13.88 -7.32 -20.68
CA MET A 1 14.05 -7.13 -19.24
C MET A 1 12.88 -7.77 -18.51
N LYS A 2 13.15 -8.65 -17.55
CA LYS A 2 12.12 -9.38 -16.82
C LYS A 2 11.92 -8.78 -15.43
N LEU A 3 10.70 -8.35 -15.12
CA LEU A 3 10.34 -7.65 -13.91
C LEU A 3 9.24 -8.39 -13.15
N ILE A 4 9.44 -8.60 -11.86
CA ILE A 4 8.44 -9.21 -10.97
C ILE A 4 8.05 -8.21 -9.88
N TYR A 5 6.77 -7.89 -9.79
CA TYR A 5 6.18 -7.19 -8.65
C TYR A 5 5.66 -8.18 -7.62
N CYS A 6 5.99 -7.98 -6.34
CA CYS A 6 5.46 -8.75 -5.21
C CYS A 6 4.52 -7.87 -4.40
N THR A 7 3.30 -8.34 -4.15
CA THR A 7 2.28 -7.64 -3.37
C THR A 7 1.43 -8.62 -2.57
N HIS A 8 0.64 -8.11 -1.64
CA HIS A 8 -0.26 -8.94 -0.84
C HIS A 8 -1.40 -9.53 -1.68
N SER A 9 -2.18 -8.68 -2.32
CA SER A 9 -3.32 -9.05 -3.17
C SER A 9 -3.63 -7.94 -4.17
N THR A 10 -4.53 -8.21 -5.11
CA THR A 10 -4.98 -7.23 -6.11
C THR A 10 -6.51 -7.16 -6.23
N TYR A 11 -7.25 -7.85 -5.38
CA TYR A 11 -8.72 -7.90 -5.43
C TYR A 11 -9.41 -6.74 -4.69
N ASN A 12 -8.67 -5.86 -4.02
CA ASN A 12 -9.24 -4.71 -3.31
C ASN A 12 -9.26 -3.45 -4.19
N PRO A 13 -10.22 -2.52 -4.00
CA PRO A 13 -10.29 -1.24 -4.72
C PRO A 13 -9.30 -0.21 -4.13
N GLY A 14 -8.08 -0.62 -3.83
CA GLY A 14 -7.09 0.21 -3.16
C GLY A 14 -6.28 1.11 -4.09
N GLY A 15 -5.68 2.15 -3.51
CA GLY A 15 -4.79 3.04 -4.26
C GLY A 15 -3.51 2.36 -4.73
N MET A 16 -2.97 1.42 -3.93
CA MET A 16 -1.77 0.68 -4.28
C MET A 16 -2.01 -0.25 -5.47
N GLU A 17 -3.15 -0.94 -5.50
CA GLU A 17 -3.56 -1.80 -6.62
C GLU A 17 -3.73 -0.98 -7.91
N ARG A 18 -4.27 0.24 -7.80
CA ARG A 18 -4.38 1.14 -8.96
C ARG A 18 -3.03 1.61 -9.46
N VAL A 19 -2.11 1.96 -8.56
CA VAL A 19 -0.75 2.36 -8.92
C VAL A 19 0.01 1.20 -9.57
N LEU A 20 -0.10 0.00 -9.01
CA LEU A 20 0.49 -1.21 -9.59
C LEU A 20 -0.04 -1.44 -11.00
N LEU A 21 -1.37 -1.38 -11.20
CA LEU A 21 -1.95 -1.50 -12.53
C LEU A 21 -1.36 -0.49 -13.52
N ASN A 22 -1.28 0.80 -13.14
CA ASN A 22 -0.73 1.82 -14.03
C ASN A 22 0.72 1.51 -14.43
N LYS A 23 1.56 1.08 -13.47
CA LYS A 23 2.96 0.72 -13.72
C LYS A 23 3.09 -0.50 -14.64
N VAL A 24 2.41 -1.59 -14.32
CA VAL A 24 2.52 -2.81 -15.12
C VAL A 24 1.92 -2.63 -16.51
N THR A 25 0.84 -1.85 -16.65
CA THR A 25 0.27 -1.53 -17.98
C THR A 25 1.27 -0.77 -18.84
N PHE A 26 1.93 0.23 -18.27
CA PHE A 26 2.93 1.00 -19.00
C PHE A 26 4.16 0.13 -19.34
N LEU A 27 4.73 -0.57 -18.37
CA LEU A 27 5.95 -1.32 -18.53
C LEU A 27 5.77 -2.54 -19.46
N SER A 28 4.64 -3.25 -19.35
CA SER A 28 4.36 -4.40 -20.23
C SER A 28 4.10 -4.03 -21.69
N ALA A 29 3.82 -2.76 -21.97
CA ALA A 29 3.68 -2.24 -23.32
C ALA A 29 5.04 -1.87 -23.96
N LEU A 30 6.13 -1.82 -23.19
CA LEU A 30 7.46 -1.51 -23.70
C LEU A 30 8.08 -2.72 -24.39
N PRO A 31 8.71 -2.56 -25.57
CA PRO A 31 9.38 -3.66 -26.26
C PRO A 31 10.47 -4.31 -25.40
N GLY A 32 10.46 -5.64 -25.34
CA GLY A 32 11.46 -6.41 -24.59
C GLY A 32 11.27 -6.45 -23.06
N TRP A 33 10.11 -5.99 -22.55
CA TRP A 33 9.76 -6.13 -21.16
C TRP A 33 8.80 -7.29 -20.94
N ASP A 34 9.14 -8.17 -19.99
CA ASP A 34 8.29 -9.26 -19.47
C ASP A 34 7.94 -8.91 -18.02
N VAL A 35 6.69 -8.56 -17.79
CA VAL A 35 6.22 -8.09 -16.47
C VAL A 35 5.28 -9.09 -15.86
N SER A 36 5.50 -9.44 -14.60
CA SER A 36 4.62 -10.33 -13.84
C SER A 36 4.35 -9.82 -12.44
N VAL A 37 3.23 -10.26 -11.86
CA VAL A 37 2.79 -9.92 -10.51
C VAL A 37 2.66 -11.18 -9.69
N VAL A 38 3.26 -11.19 -8.50
CA VAL A 38 3.19 -12.28 -7.53
C VAL A 38 2.41 -11.80 -6.32
N THR A 39 1.39 -12.56 -5.94
CA THR A 39 0.56 -12.28 -4.75
C THR A 39 0.74 -13.36 -3.70
N THR A 40 0.30 -13.08 -2.47
CA THR A 40 0.35 -14.04 -1.35
C THR A 40 -1.02 -14.42 -0.82
N ASP A 41 -2.02 -13.59 -1.05
CA ASP A 41 -3.35 -13.69 -0.46
C ASP A 41 -4.44 -13.35 -1.49
N GLN A 42 -4.34 -13.87 -2.71
CA GLN A 42 -5.34 -13.60 -3.75
C GLN A 42 -6.64 -14.37 -3.54
N HIS A 43 -6.60 -15.50 -2.83
CA HIS A 43 -7.77 -16.33 -2.52
C HIS A 43 -8.60 -16.72 -3.75
N GLN A 44 -7.95 -16.96 -4.89
CA GLN A 44 -8.59 -17.26 -6.19
C GLN A 44 -9.57 -16.17 -6.66
N ARG A 45 -9.54 -14.97 -6.07
CA ARG A 45 -10.36 -13.84 -6.50
C ARG A 45 -9.73 -13.15 -7.70
N PRO A 46 -10.56 -12.67 -8.67
CA PRO A 46 -10.03 -11.86 -9.75
C PRO A 46 -9.47 -10.53 -9.22
N PRO A 47 -8.51 -9.92 -9.91
CA PRO A 47 -8.07 -8.57 -9.62
C PRO A 47 -9.24 -7.58 -9.70
N PHE A 48 -9.29 -6.61 -8.78
CA PHE A 48 -10.34 -5.58 -8.81
C PHE A 48 -10.23 -4.70 -10.08
N TYR A 49 -9.01 -4.34 -10.45
CA TYR A 49 -8.73 -3.66 -11.71
C TYR A 49 -8.19 -4.69 -12.70
N PRO A 50 -8.75 -4.80 -13.91
CA PRO A 50 -8.27 -5.77 -14.91
C PRO A 50 -6.84 -5.43 -15.36
N PHE A 51 -5.94 -6.41 -15.23
CA PHE A 51 -4.57 -6.30 -15.74
C PHE A 51 -4.52 -6.61 -17.23
N PRO A 52 -3.55 -6.05 -17.98
CA PRO A 52 -3.30 -6.46 -19.37
C PRO A 52 -3.02 -7.98 -19.48
N GLU A 53 -3.48 -8.61 -20.54
CA GLU A 53 -3.36 -10.07 -20.75
C GLU A 53 -1.91 -10.57 -20.76
N GLN A 54 -0.98 -9.73 -21.23
CA GLN A 54 0.45 -10.05 -21.24
C GLN A 54 1.10 -10.06 -19.84
N VAL A 55 0.43 -9.51 -18.81
CA VAL A 55 0.94 -9.51 -17.44
C VAL A 55 0.57 -10.82 -16.76
N ARG A 56 1.55 -11.67 -16.49
CA ARG A 56 1.33 -12.93 -15.78
C ARG A 56 1.10 -12.68 -14.31
N MET A 57 0.08 -13.33 -13.75
CA MET A 57 -0.22 -13.28 -12.32
C MET A 57 0.00 -14.67 -11.70
N THR A 58 0.66 -14.69 -10.55
CA THR A 58 0.91 -15.93 -9.79
C THR A 58 0.58 -15.68 -8.33
N ASP A 59 -0.35 -16.44 -7.75
CA ASP A 59 -0.58 -16.42 -6.30
C ASP A 59 0.25 -17.52 -5.62
N LEU A 60 0.99 -17.17 -4.59
CA LEU A 60 1.74 -18.12 -3.77
C LEU A 60 0.87 -18.85 -2.76
N GLU A 61 -0.38 -18.43 -2.60
CA GLU A 61 -1.35 -19.04 -1.68
C GLU A 61 -0.79 -19.21 -0.26
N ILE A 62 -0.21 -18.15 0.27
CA ILE A 62 0.27 -18.11 1.65
C ILE A 62 -0.87 -17.82 2.61
N ASN A 63 -1.79 -16.95 2.19
CA ASN A 63 -3.04 -16.62 2.88
C ASN A 63 -2.81 -16.17 4.34
N TYR A 64 -1.96 -15.15 4.52
CA TYR A 64 -1.68 -14.59 5.86
C TYR A 64 -2.94 -14.15 6.58
N SER A 65 -3.94 -13.65 5.85
CA SER A 65 -5.20 -13.16 6.37
C SER A 65 -6.06 -14.23 7.08
N ASP A 66 -5.90 -15.52 6.77
CA ASP A 66 -6.65 -16.62 7.40
C ASP A 66 -6.41 -16.76 8.91
N ASP A 67 -5.37 -16.11 9.42
CA ASP A 67 -5.04 -16.16 10.83
C ASP A 67 -5.52 -14.93 11.62
N ASN A 68 -6.22 -13.98 10.95
CA ASN A 68 -6.61 -12.69 11.58
C ASN A 68 -7.58 -12.86 12.76
N ASP A 69 -8.43 -13.88 12.75
CA ASP A 69 -9.43 -14.13 13.78
C ASP A 69 -8.94 -15.09 14.89
N LYS A 70 -7.69 -15.56 14.78
CA LYS A 70 -7.13 -16.51 15.74
C LYS A 70 -6.54 -15.82 16.98
N GLY A 71 -6.44 -16.55 18.08
CA GLY A 71 -5.80 -16.05 19.30
C GLY A 71 -4.31 -15.70 19.09
N VAL A 72 -3.77 -14.83 19.93
CA VAL A 72 -2.42 -14.22 19.79
C VAL A 72 -1.31 -15.24 19.52
N TRP A 73 -1.24 -16.31 20.29
CA TRP A 73 -0.22 -17.36 20.11
C TRP A 73 -0.33 -18.08 18.76
N LYS A 74 -1.57 -18.38 18.33
CA LYS A 74 -1.81 -18.98 17.01
C LYS A 74 -1.47 -18.02 15.87
N LYS A 75 -1.70 -16.71 16.05
CA LYS A 75 -1.26 -15.69 15.10
C LYS A 75 0.26 -15.67 14.95
N ILE A 76 1.00 -15.67 16.05
CA ILE A 76 2.47 -15.61 16.03
C ILE A 76 3.05 -16.87 15.36
N THR A 77 2.65 -18.06 15.81
CA THR A 77 3.16 -19.33 15.26
C THR A 77 2.73 -19.53 13.80
N GLY A 78 1.48 -19.17 13.46
CA GLY A 78 0.97 -19.16 12.09
C GLY A 78 1.76 -18.25 11.19
N TYR A 79 2.02 -17.01 11.63
CA TYR A 79 2.84 -16.05 10.88
C TYR A 79 4.25 -16.56 10.61
N LEU A 80 4.94 -17.13 11.62
CA LEU A 80 6.29 -17.65 11.45
C LEU A 80 6.33 -18.82 10.45
N ARG A 81 5.37 -19.74 10.52
CA ARG A 81 5.22 -20.85 9.58
C ARG A 81 4.97 -20.33 8.15
N LYS A 82 3.99 -19.47 7.99
CA LYS A 82 3.62 -18.87 6.69
C LYS A 82 4.77 -18.04 6.11
N ARG A 83 5.51 -17.31 6.94
CA ARG A 83 6.70 -16.58 6.50
C ARG A 83 7.80 -17.50 5.96
N LYS A 84 8.03 -18.65 6.62
CA LYS A 84 8.99 -19.66 6.13
C LYS A 84 8.53 -20.25 4.80
N GLU A 85 7.26 -20.57 4.68
CA GLU A 85 6.66 -21.06 3.45
C GLU A 85 6.73 -20.03 2.32
N HIS A 86 6.38 -18.78 2.59
CA HIS A 86 6.49 -17.66 1.66
C HIS A 86 7.92 -17.53 1.14
N LYS A 87 8.92 -17.48 2.03
CA LYS A 87 10.32 -17.42 1.62
C LYS A 87 10.69 -18.59 0.70
N ARG A 88 10.27 -19.81 1.04
CA ARG A 88 10.55 -21.02 0.24
C ARG A 88 9.90 -20.94 -1.16
N LYS A 89 8.59 -20.64 -1.22
CA LYS A 89 7.84 -20.58 -2.50
C LYS A 89 8.36 -19.43 -3.38
N LEU A 90 8.58 -18.24 -2.81
CA LEU A 90 9.10 -17.10 -3.56
C LEU A 90 10.52 -17.38 -4.06
N THR A 91 11.40 -17.94 -3.24
CA THR A 91 12.76 -18.31 -3.67
C THR A 91 12.73 -19.28 -4.85
N ALA A 92 11.92 -20.33 -4.77
CA ALA A 92 11.77 -21.31 -5.87
C ALA A 92 11.26 -20.63 -7.16
N LEU A 93 10.28 -19.72 -7.03
CA LEU A 93 9.77 -18.98 -8.18
C LEU A 93 10.85 -18.09 -8.80
N LEU A 94 11.58 -17.30 -8.00
CA LEU A 94 12.60 -16.38 -8.51
C LEU A 94 13.78 -17.12 -9.17
N LEU A 95 14.22 -18.24 -8.60
CA LEU A 95 15.27 -19.09 -9.20
C LEU A 95 14.82 -19.70 -10.51
N LYS A 96 13.53 -20.06 -10.65
CA LYS A 96 12.94 -20.59 -11.89
C LYS A 96 12.81 -19.49 -12.95
N GLU A 97 12.24 -18.36 -12.56
CA GLU A 97 11.88 -17.26 -13.46
C GLU A 97 13.08 -16.41 -13.87
N LYS A 98 14.12 -16.35 -13.04
CA LYS A 98 15.36 -15.57 -13.26
C LYS A 98 15.07 -14.13 -13.70
N PRO A 99 14.34 -13.34 -12.89
CA PRO A 99 14.06 -11.96 -13.23
C PRO A 99 15.32 -11.08 -13.17
N ASP A 100 15.33 -9.98 -13.92
CA ASP A 100 16.36 -8.95 -13.81
C ASP A 100 16.12 -8.08 -12.56
N ILE A 101 14.84 -7.80 -12.27
CA ILE A 101 14.42 -6.93 -11.15
C ILE A 101 13.24 -7.57 -10.42
N VAL A 102 13.28 -7.52 -9.09
CA VAL A 102 12.16 -7.86 -8.22
C VAL A 102 11.79 -6.64 -7.38
N VAL A 103 10.55 -6.20 -7.49
CA VAL A 103 10.00 -5.07 -6.76
C VAL A 103 9.05 -5.56 -5.68
N SER A 104 9.34 -5.27 -4.42
CA SER A 104 8.44 -5.51 -3.30
C SER A 104 7.61 -4.25 -3.01
N LEU A 105 6.30 -4.39 -2.99
CA LEU A 105 5.37 -3.32 -2.60
C LEU A 105 5.08 -3.33 -1.08
N TYR A 106 5.90 -4.06 -0.32
CA TYR A 106 5.82 -4.15 1.15
C TYR A 106 4.45 -4.65 1.66
N PRO A 107 4.28 -5.34 2.81
CA PRO A 107 5.28 -5.51 3.90
C PRO A 107 5.83 -6.92 4.07
N SER A 108 5.20 -7.97 3.51
CA SER A 108 5.39 -9.35 3.98
C SER A 108 6.77 -9.92 3.65
N GLU A 109 7.22 -9.72 2.42
CA GLU A 109 8.49 -10.26 1.90
C GLU A 109 9.69 -9.36 2.14
N SER A 110 9.49 -8.07 2.47
CA SER A 110 10.56 -7.08 2.60
C SER A 110 11.69 -7.51 3.55
N SER A 111 11.36 -8.29 4.59
CA SER A 111 12.33 -8.74 5.59
C SER A 111 13.28 -9.84 5.10
N PHE A 112 12.94 -10.58 4.04
CA PHE A 112 13.74 -11.71 3.56
C PHE A 112 14.08 -11.68 2.06
N ILE A 113 13.37 -10.89 1.25
CA ILE A 113 13.62 -10.83 -0.19
C ILE A 113 15.07 -10.41 -0.55
N PRO A 114 15.73 -9.50 0.20
CA PRO A 114 17.15 -9.18 -0.04
C PRO A 114 18.11 -10.35 0.22
N GLU A 115 17.65 -11.42 0.88
CA GLU A 115 18.46 -12.62 1.14
C GLU A 115 18.42 -13.63 0.00
N ILE A 116 17.50 -13.46 -0.96
CA ILE A 116 17.34 -14.40 -2.06
C ILE A 116 18.37 -14.08 -3.14
N GLN A 117 19.31 -15.01 -3.34
CA GLN A 117 20.40 -14.89 -4.30
C GLN A 117 19.99 -15.53 -5.63
N ASP A 118 19.11 -14.87 -6.37
CA ASP A 118 18.62 -15.27 -7.68
C ASP A 118 19.24 -14.47 -8.85
N GLY A 119 20.15 -13.54 -8.50
CA GLY A 119 20.83 -12.67 -9.47
C GLY A 119 20.07 -11.36 -9.77
N SER A 120 18.83 -11.22 -9.35
CA SER A 120 18.04 -10.03 -9.65
C SER A 120 18.36 -8.85 -8.71
N LYS A 121 18.14 -7.63 -9.20
CA LYS A 121 18.12 -6.43 -8.38
C LYS A 121 16.85 -6.38 -7.53
N LYS A 122 16.99 -6.01 -6.25
CA LYS A 122 15.89 -5.92 -5.29
C LYS A 122 15.52 -4.46 -5.06
N VAL A 123 14.29 -4.13 -5.40
CA VAL A 123 13.71 -2.80 -5.21
C VAL A 123 12.58 -2.89 -4.17
N LEU A 124 12.55 -1.96 -3.23
CA LEU A 124 11.45 -1.80 -2.30
C LEU A 124 10.71 -0.50 -2.63
N GLU A 125 9.42 -0.56 -2.86
CA GLU A 125 8.56 0.61 -3.00
C GLU A 125 7.66 0.75 -1.78
N LEU A 126 7.73 1.88 -1.10
CA LEU A 126 6.88 2.17 0.05
C LEU A 126 5.78 3.15 -0.36
N HIS A 127 4.53 2.67 -0.32
CA HIS A 127 3.33 3.45 -0.64
C HIS A 127 2.66 4.08 0.58
N TYR A 128 3.36 4.11 1.71
CA TYR A 128 2.91 4.65 2.99
C TYR A 128 3.97 5.61 3.54
N CYS A 129 3.57 6.54 4.40
CA CYS A 129 4.51 7.34 5.17
C CYS A 129 5.36 6.44 6.09
N LYS A 130 6.60 6.81 6.35
CA LYS A 130 7.51 6.12 7.29
C LYS A 130 6.84 5.73 8.61
N PHE A 131 5.99 6.61 9.12
CA PHE A 131 5.36 6.47 10.43
C PHE A 131 3.99 5.78 10.39
N PHE A 132 3.63 5.10 9.31
CA PHE A 132 2.32 4.47 9.14
C PHE A 132 1.93 3.49 10.27
N ARG A 133 2.92 2.93 11.00
CA ARG A 133 2.69 2.07 12.17
C ARG A 133 2.38 2.85 13.44
N LEU A 134 2.85 4.11 13.53
CA LEU A 134 2.68 4.94 14.71
C LEU A 134 1.27 5.55 14.71
N GLN A 135 0.31 4.84 15.28
CA GLN A 135 -1.05 5.35 15.42
C GLN A 135 -1.11 6.40 16.54
N TYR A 136 -1.79 7.50 16.25
CA TYR A 136 -2.00 8.56 17.23
C TYR A 136 -2.73 8.01 18.44
N GLY A 137 -2.21 8.31 19.65
CA GLY A 137 -2.79 7.85 20.91
C GLY A 137 -2.38 6.45 21.36
N ARG A 138 -1.61 5.68 20.57
CA ARG A 138 -1.13 4.35 20.96
C ARG A 138 0.07 4.48 21.89
N LYS A 139 -0.19 4.32 23.21
CA LYS A 139 0.80 4.48 24.29
C LYS A 139 1.18 3.12 24.91
N GLY A 140 2.16 3.13 25.82
CA GLY A 140 2.60 1.95 26.56
C GLY A 140 3.38 0.93 25.72
N LEU A 141 3.24 -0.36 26.08
CA LEU A 141 3.99 -1.46 25.45
C LEU A 141 3.78 -1.55 23.94
N LEU A 142 2.58 -1.33 23.47
CA LEU A 142 2.27 -1.35 22.03
C LEU A 142 2.98 -0.23 21.27
N GLY A 143 3.06 0.97 21.85
CA GLY A 143 3.82 2.08 21.26
C GLY A 143 5.34 1.80 21.21
N LEU A 144 5.89 1.06 22.18
CA LEU A 144 7.29 0.63 22.16
C LEU A 144 7.54 -0.41 21.06
N ILE A 145 6.61 -1.34 20.86
CA ILE A 145 6.66 -2.33 19.78
C ILE A 145 6.63 -1.63 18.43
N ASP A 146 5.77 -0.63 18.24
CA ASP A 146 5.68 0.10 16.99
C ASP A 146 6.98 0.89 16.68
N LYS A 147 7.58 1.53 17.69
CA LYS A 147 8.89 2.18 17.56
C LYS A 147 10.01 1.19 17.23
N TRP A 148 10.00 0.02 17.86
CA TRP A 148 10.98 -1.03 17.58
C TRP A 148 10.85 -1.56 16.15
N ARG A 149 9.61 -1.80 15.69
CA ARG A 149 9.32 -2.19 14.29
C ARG A 149 9.79 -1.14 13.30
N THR A 150 9.53 0.15 13.56
CA THR A 150 10.00 1.24 12.70
C THR A 150 11.53 1.25 12.58
N ARG A 151 12.26 0.98 13.68
CA ARG A 151 13.73 0.83 13.62
C ARG A 151 14.18 -0.41 12.85
N GLN A 152 13.40 -1.49 12.90
CA GLN A 152 13.68 -2.67 12.06
C GLN A 152 13.46 -2.34 10.57
N ASP A 153 12.41 -1.61 10.25
CA ASP A 153 12.15 -1.17 8.87
C ASP A 153 13.34 -0.35 8.34
N GLU A 154 13.95 0.52 9.15
CA GLU A 154 15.17 1.28 8.78
C GLU A 154 16.37 0.39 8.44
N ARG A 155 16.50 -0.76 9.09
CA ARG A 155 17.56 -1.74 8.78
C ARG A 155 17.22 -2.52 7.51
N ILE A 156 15.97 -2.86 7.31
CA ILE A 156 15.49 -3.62 6.16
C ILE A 156 15.69 -2.83 4.87
N VAL A 157 15.27 -1.56 4.83
CA VAL A 157 15.34 -0.73 3.62
C VAL A 157 16.76 -0.54 3.10
N ARG A 158 17.78 -0.55 3.98
CA ARG A 158 19.20 -0.45 3.63
C ARG A 158 19.75 -1.66 2.89
N ARG A 159 19.04 -2.79 2.90
CA ARG A 159 19.45 -4.07 2.29
C ARG A 159 19.01 -4.21 0.84
N PHE A 160 18.18 -3.29 0.37
CA PHE A 160 17.71 -3.26 -1.02
C PHE A 160 18.70 -2.51 -1.91
N ASP A 161 18.77 -2.89 -3.20
CA ASP A 161 19.54 -2.13 -4.20
C ASP A 161 18.97 -0.72 -4.38
N LYS A 162 17.64 -0.60 -4.37
CA LYS A 162 16.92 0.68 -4.38
C LYS A 162 15.74 0.64 -3.43
N PHE A 163 15.53 1.76 -2.76
CA PHE A 163 14.38 2.02 -1.90
C PHE A 163 13.64 3.25 -2.41
N VAL A 164 12.38 3.09 -2.79
CA VAL A 164 11.56 4.13 -3.40
C VAL A 164 10.51 4.62 -2.42
N VAL A 165 10.43 5.93 -2.27
CA VAL A 165 9.35 6.65 -1.57
C VAL A 165 8.64 7.61 -2.51
N LEU A 166 7.44 8.08 -2.15
CA LEU A 166 6.60 8.84 -3.05
C LEU A 166 6.82 10.35 -3.01
N THR A 167 7.39 10.88 -1.92
CA THR A 167 7.51 12.32 -1.69
C THR A 167 8.86 12.70 -1.11
N ASN A 168 9.26 13.96 -1.34
CA ASN A 168 10.46 14.52 -0.71
C ASN A 168 10.31 14.67 0.81
N GLU A 169 9.09 14.85 1.30
CA GLU A 169 8.80 14.89 2.73
C GLU A 169 9.13 13.53 3.37
N ASP A 170 8.64 12.43 2.77
CA ASP A 170 8.92 11.09 3.28
C ASP A 170 10.42 10.75 3.18
N LYS A 171 11.10 11.18 2.09
CA LYS A 171 12.56 11.12 2.00
C LYS A 171 13.25 11.80 3.18
N GLY A 172 12.76 12.98 3.59
CA GLY A 172 13.27 13.69 4.77
C GLY A 172 13.16 12.87 6.06
N TYR A 173 12.06 12.14 6.25
CA TYR A 173 11.88 11.25 7.40
C TYR A 173 12.84 10.06 7.41
N TRP A 174 13.16 9.49 6.25
CA TRP A 174 14.11 8.38 6.15
C TRP A 174 15.57 8.80 6.28
N GLY A 175 15.86 10.08 6.08
CA GLY A 175 17.20 10.63 6.14
C GLY A 175 18.06 10.28 4.91
N ASN A 176 19.38 10.48 5.05
CA ASN A 176 20.29 10.26 3.93
C ASN A 176 20.65 8.78 3.77
N LEU A 177 19.88 8.06 2.94
CA LEU A 177 20.16 6.68 2.56
C LEU A 177 20.70 6.65 1.12
N PRO A 178 21.83 5.97 0.84
CA PRO A 178 22.45 5.98 -0.49
C PRO A 178 21.61 5.30 -1.57
N ASN A 179 20.69 4.44 -1.18
CA ASN A 179 19.78 3.69 -2.07
C ASN A 179 18.38 4.30 -2.18
N LEU A 180 18.11 5.46 -1.55
CA LEU A 180 16.81 6.09 -1.50
C LEU A 180 16.55 6.96 -2.73
N GLU A 181 15.42 6.71 -3.39
CA GLU A 181 14.93 7.48 -4.53
C GLU A 181 13.50 8.00 -4.27
N VAL A 182 13.17 9.15 -4.83
CA VAL A 182 11.80 9.68 -4.80
C VAL A 182 11.17 9.48 -6.17
N ILE A 183 10.15 8.61 -6.23
CA ILE A 183 9.39 8.37 -7.47
C ILE A 183 7.91 8.51 -7.13
N PRO A 184 7.28 9.65 -7.47
CA PRO A 184 5.87 9.87 -7.18
C PRO A 184 4.96 8.96 -8.02
N ASN A 185 3.76 8.71 -7.53
CA ASN A 185 2.77 7.97 -8.29
C ASN A 185 2.35 8.77 -9.53
N ALA A 186 2.30 8.09 -10.68
CA ALA A 186 1.81 8.68 -11.90
C ALA A 186 0.29 8.92 -11.81
N ALA A 187 -0.14 10.14 -12.13
CA ALA A 187 -1.54 10.48 -12.29
C ALA A 187 -1.93 10.40 -13.78
N LYS A 188 -2.99 9.65 -14.08
CA LYS A 188 -3.59 9.68 -15.40
C LYS A 188 -4.57 10.85 -15.45
N LEU A 189 -4.24 11.91 -16.17
CA LEU A 189 -5.18 13.00 -16.44
C LEU A 189 -6.31 12.47 -17.32
N VAL A 190 -7.50 12.36 -16.75
CA VAL A 190 -8.64 11.74 -17.43
C VAL A 190 -9.61 12.77 -17.99
N SER A 191 -9.60 14.01 -17.50
CA SER A 191 -10.59 15.01 -17.89
C SER A 191 -9.97 16.39 -18.08
N LYS A 192 -10.44 17.09 -19.12
CA LYS A 192 -10.21 18.52 -19.33
C LYS A 192 -11.30 19.39 -18.66
N ARG A 193 -12.22 18.77 -17.92
CA ARG A 193 -13.28 19.50 -17.20
C ARG A 193 -12.75 19.85 -15.81
N TYR A 194 -12.90 21.11 -15.46
CA TYR A 194 -12.55 21.66 -14.16
C TYR A 194 -13.84 22.05 -13.41
N SER A 195 -13.80 21.99 -12.09
CA SER A 195 -14.86 22.54 -11.26
C SER A 195 -14.91 24.06 -11.45
N ASP A 196 -16.11 24.61 -11.60
CA ASP A 196 -16.34 26.06 -11.67
C ASP A 196 -16.35 26.72 -10.27
N VAL A 197 -16.23 25.93 -9.22
CA VAL A 197 -16.28 26.32 -7.79
C VAL A 197 -17.52 27.13 -7.37
N LYS A 198 -18.56 27.16 -8.21
CA LYS A 198 -19.81 27.89 -7.95
C LYS A 198 -20.90 27.04 -7.32
N SER A 199 -20.73 25.73 -7.30
CA SER A 199 -21.74 24.77 -6.84
C SER A 199 -22.00 24.81 -5.33
N LYS A 200 -21.21 25.57 -4.56
CA LYS A 200 -21.29 25.64 -3.08
C LYS A 200 -21.26 24.26 -2.41
N ARG A 201 -20.50 23.34 -3.01
CA ARG A 201 -20.34 21.96 -2.53
C ARG A 201 -18.86 21.65 -2.29
N VAL A 202 -18.57 21.09 -1.15
CA VAL A 202 -17.27 20.52 -0.80
C VAL A 202 -17.38 19.01 -0.89
N ILE A 203 -16.45 18.38 -1.58
CA ILE A 203 -16.44 16.93 -1.78
C ILE A 203 -15.24 16.34 -1.04
N ALA A 204 -15.48 15.30 -0.26
CA ALA A 204 -14.45 14.48 0.34
C ALA A 204 -14.64 13.02 -0.06
N VAL A 205 -13.57 12.37 -0.55
CA VAL A 205 -13.64 10.99 -1.06
C VAL A 205 -12.57 10.14 -0.39
N GLY A 206 -12.96 8.99 0.16
CA GLY A 206 -11.99 8.07 0.77
C GLY A 206 -12.62 6.92 1.52
N ARG A 207 -11.80 5.99 2.02
CA ARG A 207 -12.29 4.95 2.94
C ARG A 207 -12.77 5.59 4.24
N LEU A 208 -13.91 5.14 4.72
CA LEU A 208 -14.47 5.61 6.00
C LEU A 208 -13.81 4.83 7.14
N ASP A 209 -12.57 5.23 7.45
CA ASP A 209 -11.74 4.63 8.50
C ASP A 209 -10.98 5.70 9.29
N TYR A 210 -10.32 5.27 10.38
CA TYR A 210 -9.53 6.14 11.24
C TYR A 210 -8.47 6.96 10.49
N GLN A 211 -7.82 6.36 9.47
CA GLN A 211 -6.69 6.99 8.78
C GLN A 211 -7.10 8.21 7.96
N LYS A 212 -8.35 8.25 7.48
CA LYS A 212 -8.85 9.34 6.62
C LYS A 212 -9.34 10.55 7.39
N GLY A 213 -9.66 10.39 8.68
CA GLY A 213 -10.00 11.52 9.56
C GLY A 213 -11.30 12.24 9.21
N PHE A 214 -12.29 11.53 8.69
CA PHE A 214 -13.60 12.10 8.37
C PHE A 214 -14.34 12.61 9.62
N ASP A 215 -14.10 12.05 10.79
CA ASP A 215 -14.55 12.54 12.07
C ASP A 215 -14.13 13.99 12.31
N ARG A 216 -12.85 14.28 12.06
CA ARG A 216 -12.30 15.63 12.19
C ARG A 216 -12.85 16.57 11.12
N LEU A 217 -13.07 16.07 9.91
CA LEU A 217 -13.67 16.84 8.83
C LEU A 217 -15.10 17.27 9.19
N ILE A 218 -15.92 16.38 9.74
CA ILE A 218 -17.28 16.66 10.19
C ILE A 218 -17.26 17.73 11.30
N GLN A 219 -16.39 17.60 12.30
CA GLN A 219 -16.24 18.60 13.36
C GLN A 219 -15.82 19.97 12.82
N VAL A 220 -14.87 20.02 11.89
CA VAL A 220 -14.47 21.28 11.26
C VAL A 220 -15.62 21.87 10.46
N TRP A 221 -16.37 21.03 9.74
CA TRP A 221 -17.53 21.48 8.98
C TRP A 221 -18.61 22.08 9.87
N GLU A 222 -18.90 21.47 11.01
CA GLU A 222 -19.81 22.02 12.02
C GLU A 222 -19.38 23.43 12.48
N LEU A 223 -18.07 23.63 12.74
CA LEU A 223 -17.54 24.93 13.10
C LEU A 223 -17.72 25.96 11.97
N VAL A 224 -17.50 25.55 10.71
CA VAL A 224 -17.72 26.42 9.55
C VAL A 224 -19.20 26.86 9.46
N GLN A 225 -20.14 25.92 9.63
CA GLN A 225 -21.57 26.22 9.60
C GLN A 225 -21.99 27.16 10.75
N LYS A 226 -21.44 27.00 11.94
CA LYS A 226 -21.70 27.90 13.11
C LYS A 226 -21.26 29.34 12.86
N THR A 227 -20.41 29.64 11.89
CA THR A 227 -20.06 31.03 11.54
C THR A 227 -21.21 31.80 10.90
N GLY A 228 -22.24 31.13 10.41
CA GLY A 228 -23.36 31.71 9.68
C GLY A 228 -23.04 32.24 8.27
N LYS A 229 -21.76 32.15 7.83
CA LYS A 229 -21.31 32.72 6.54
C LYS A 229 -21.50 31.75 5.36
N TYR A 230 -21.56 30.44 5.62
CA TYR A 230 -21.53 29.39 4.60
C TYR A 230 -22.69 28.41 4.74
N THR A 231 -23.83 28.89 5.25
CA THR A 231 -25.01 28.06 5.52
C THR A 231 -25.65 27.44 4.29
N ASP A 232 -25.35 27.98 3.13
CA ASP A 232 -25.78 27.48 1.81
C ASP A 232 -24.76 26.55 1.13
N TRP A 233 -23.68 26.20 1.83
CA TRP A 233 -22.70 25.22 1.38
C TRP A 233 -22.99 23.83 1.96
N ASN A 234 -22.71 22.79 1.16
CA ASN A 234 -22.85 21.38 1.56
C ASN A 234 -21.51 20.67 1.56
N LEU A 235 -21.32 19.74 2.48
CA LEU A 235 -20.21 18.78 2.52
C LEU A 235 -20.74 17.40 2.12
N ASP A 236 -20.27 16.89 1.00
CA ASP A 236 -20.59 15.54 0.53
C ASP A 236 -19.41 14.59 0.79
N ILE A 237 -19.63 13.56 1.58
CA ILE A 237 -18.61 12.54 1.88
C ILE A 237 -18.95 11.26 1.13
N PHE A 238 -18.04 10.83 0.25
CA PHE A 238 -18.16 9.61 -0.56
C PHE A 238 -17.16 8.57 -0.11
N GLY A 239 -17.64 7.36 0.20
CA GLY A 239 -16.77 6.25 0.57
C GLY A 239 -17.52 5.12 1.24
N GLN A 240 -16.75 4.08 1.58
CA GLN A 240 -17.19 2.92 2.36
C GLN A 240 -16.13 2.58 3.39
N GLY A 241 -16.49 1.99 4.51
CA GLY A 241 -15.56 1.55 5.55
C GLY A 241 -16.24 1.26 6.88
N GLU A 242 -15.47 0.71 7.81
CA GLU A 242 -15.95 0.28 9.14
C GLU A 242 -16.53 1.41 10.00
N TRP A 243 -16.20 2.65 9.68
CA TRP A 243 -16.67 3.83 10.41
C TRP A 243 -17.94 4.45 9.82
N GLN A 244 -18.53 3.86 8.79
CA GLN A 244 -19.69 4.44 8.10
C GLN A 244 -20.84 4.74 9.06
N GLU A 245 -21.29 3.76 9.85
CA GLU A 245 -22.39 3.92 10.80
C GLU A 245 -22.04 4.94 11.88
N TRP A 246 -20.83 4.87 12.41
CA TRP A 246 -20.37 5.81 13.43
C TRP A 246 -20.30 7.26 12.93
N LEU A 247 -19.79 7.48 11.71
CA LEU A 247 -19.75 8.82 11.12
C LEU A 247 -21.14 9.38 10.84
N GLN A 248 -22.12 8.53 10.50
CA GLN A 248 -23.51 8.95 10.35
C GLN A 248 -24.15 9.44 11.66
N LEU A 249 -23.66 8.98 12.81
CA LEU A 249 -24.13 9.46 14.12
C LEU A 249 -23.54 10.82 14.50
N LEU A 250 -22.53 11.33 13.78
CA LEU A 250 -21.91 12.61 14.02
C LEU A 250 -22.55 13.76 13.21
N ILE A 251 -23.45 13.44 12.30
CA ILE A 251 -24.14 14.38 11.41
C ILE A 251 -25.53 14.68 11.95
#